data_f23260d61a06bfddbcd36702aa8e89d3
#
_entry.id   f23260d61a06bfddbcd36702aa8e89d3
#
_cell.length_a   1.000
_cell.length_b   1.000
_cell.length_c   1.000
_cell.angle_alpha   90.00
_cell.angle_beta   90.00
_cell.angle_gamma   90.00
#
_symmetry.space_group_name_H-M   'P 1'
#
loop_
_entity.id
_entity.type
_entity.pdbx_description
1 polymer ?
#
loop_
_entity_poly.entity_id
_entity_poly.type
_entity_poly.pdbx_seq_one_letter_code
_entity_poly.pdbx_strand_id
1 'polypeptide(L)'
;MKLSRKFLFVAVAVILSVSTLAMTAVYAIGGVSTCNNNLNMTATSFVIFDDVGEVSISFVGYTGITTEAIVESKIQKKTLFWWSDVDNGETDNTWVDHFYKVSGDVTHTLEITKKGTYRAVVTYTVKGTGGADDVIDEVVEFVYK
;
A
#
# COMPACT_ATOMS: atom_id res chain seq x y z
N MET A 1 -3.96 40.57 28.85
CA MET A 1 -2.94 40.73 27.78
C MET A 1 -3.65 40.60 26.43
N LYS A 2 -3.84 41.71 25.67
CA LYS A 2 -4.49 41.64 24.35
C LYS A 2 -3.44 41.21 23.32
N LEU A 3 -3.51 39.96 22.86
CA LEU A 3 -2.70 39.50 21.76
C LEU A 3 -3.02 40.32 20.51
N SER A 4 -2.03 40.96 19.90
CA SER A 4 -2.24 41.75 18.69
C SER A 4 -2.72 40.86 17.55
N ARG A 5 -3.70 41.38 16.75
CA ARG A 5 -4.24 40.63 15.58
C ARG A 5 -3.14 40.10 14.64
N LYS A 6 -2.02 40.80 14.56
CA LYS A 6 -0.85 40.41 13.76
C LYS A 6 -0.17 39.12 14.29
N PHE A 7 -0.12 38.97 15.62
CA PHE A 7 0.43 37.76 16.26
C PHE A 7 -0.45 36.52 16.02
N LEU A 8 -1.78 36.74 16.02
CA LEU A 8 -2.75 35.67 15.75
C LEU A 8 -2.65 35.18 14.31
N PHE A 9 -2.46 36.06 13.32
CA PHE A 9 -2.28 35.68 11.92
C PHE A 9 -0.97 34.90 11.67
N VAL A 10 0.12 35.29 12.32
CA VAL A 10 1.40 34.58 12.22
C VAL A 10 1.31 33.20 12.86
N ALA A 11 0.66 33.08 14.03
CA ALA A 11 0.46 31.80 14.70
C ALA A 11 -0.41 30.84 13.88
N VAL A 12 -1.50 31.33 13.27
CA VAL A 12 -2.37 30.55 12.39
C VAL A 12 -1.65 30.13 11.11
N ALA A 13 -0.83 31.01 10.51
CA ALA A 13 -0.04 30.69 9.34
C ALA A 13 1.04 29.62 9.62
N VAL A 14 1.68 29.67 10.79
CA VAL A 14 2.66 28.67 11.22
C VAL A 14 2.00 27.31 11.50
N ILE A 15 0.82 27.31 12.13
CA ILE A 15 0.06 26.06 12.38
C ILE A 15 -0.42 25.44 11.06
N LEU A 16 -0.88 26.25 10.08
CA LEU A 16 -1.27 25.78 8.76
C LEU A 16 -0.09 25.27 7.94
N SER A 17 1.09 25.88 8.07
CA SER A 17 2.29 25.42 7.35
C SER A 17 2.90 24.15 7.94
N VAL A 18 2.77 23.92 9.25
CA VAL A 18 3.21 22.68 9.92
C VAL A 18 2.28 21.51 9.61
N SER A 19 0.95 21.77 9.48
CA SER A 19 -0.01 20.72 9.12
C SER A 19 0.09 20.28 7.66
N THR A 20 0.64 21.10 6.75
CA THR A 20 0.87 20.73 5.35
C THR A 20 2.20 19.99 5.11
N LEU A 21 3.14 20.05 6.05
CA LEU A 21 4.43 19.33 5.96
C LEU A 21 4.38 17.90 6.50
N ALA A 22 3.31 17.49 7.19
CA ALA A 22 3.15 16.15 7.74
C ALA A 22 2.42 15.17 6.80
N MET A 23 1.99 15.61 5.62
CA MET A 23 1.28 14.76 4.65
C MET A 23 1.98 14.72 3.29
N THR A 24 3.23 14.30 3.24
CA THR A 24 3.76 13.66 2.04
C THR A 24 3.68 12.15 2.20
N ALA A 25 2.49 11.62 2.37
CA ALA A 25 2.22 10.25 2.00
C ALA A 25 2.30 10.23 0.46
N VAL A 26 3.41 9.78 -0.08
CA VAL A 26 3.52 9.49 -1.50
C VAL A 26 2.67 8.24 -1.72
N TYR A 27 1.41 8.42 -2.14
CA TYR A 27 0.60 7.35 -2.67
C TYR A 27 1.16 7.01 -4.05
N ALA A 28 2.00 5.99 -4.14
CA ALA A 28 2.27 5.37 -5.40
C ALA A 28 1.02 4.53 -5.75
N ILE A 29 0.20 5.04 -6.65
CA ILE A 29 -0.89 4.27 -7.24
C ILE A 29 -0.23 3.37 -8.28
N GLY A 30 -0.28 2.06 -8.08
CA GLY A 30 0.17 1.08 -9.05
C GLY A 30 -0.53 1.27 -10.40
N GLY A 31 0.20 1.02 -11.48
CA GLY A 31 -0.28 1.31 -12.83
C GLY A 31 -1.53 0.50 -13.20
N VAL A 32 -2.44 1.12 -13.92
CA VAL A 32 -3.57 0.44 -14.55
C VAL A 32 -3.04 -0.43 -15.69
N SER A 33 -3.11 -1.74 -15.55
CA SER A 33 -2.84 -2.67 -16.66
C SER A 33 -4.08 -2.78 -17.54
N THR A 34 -3.93 -2.56 -18.86
CA THR A 34 -5.05 -2.34 -19.78
C THR A 34 -5.52 -3.59 -20.54
N CYS A 35 -5.09 -4.80 -20.20
CA CYS A 35 -5.45 -6.03 -20.94
C CYS A 35 -5.60 -7.22 -20.00
N ASN A 36 -6.50 -7.12 -19.03
CA ASN A 36 -6.78 -8.21 -18.12
C ASN A 36 -8.06 -8.95 -18.54
N ASN A 37 -8.03 -10.28 -18.45
CA ASN A 37 -9.17 -11.13 -18.79
C ASN A 37 -10.23 -11.18 -17.67
N ASN A 38 -9.75 -11.20 -16.43
CA ASN A 38 -10.56 -11.42 -15.23
C ASN A 38 -10.50 -10.24 -14.26
N LEU A 39 -9.49 -9.36 -14.39
CA LEU A 39 -9.20 -8.24 -13.50
C LEU A 39 -9.43 -6.91 -14.22
N ASN A 40 -10.17 -6.01 -13.59
CA ASN A 40 -10.41 -4.66 -14.07
C ASN A 40 -9.41 -3.64 -13.49
N MET A 41 -9.15 -3.71 -12.19
CA MET A 41 -8.33 -2.72 -11.49
C MET A 41 -7.72 -3.30 -10.22
N THR A 42 -6.50 -2.86 -9.91
CA THR A 42 -5.82 -3.06 -8.62
C THR A 42 -5.45 -1.71 -8.02
N ALA A 43 -5.28 -1.68 -6.70
CA ALA A 43 -4.66 -0.56 -6.01
C ALA A 43 -3.92 -1.05 -4.77
N THR A 44 -2.66 -0.67 -4.67
CA THR A 44 -1.79 -0.93 -3.51
C THR A 44 -1.28 0.38 -2.94
N SER A 45 -1.33 0.53 -1.63
CA SER A 45 -0.64 1.59 -0.92
C SER A 45 0.23 1.03 0.21
N PHE A 46 1.34 1.70 0.51
CA PHE A 46 2.21 1.35 1.61
C PHE A 46 2.68 2.61 2.33
N VAL A 47 2.48 2.65 3.64
CA VAL A 47 2.90 3.76 4.50
C VAL A 47 3.53 3.22 5.78
N ILE A 48 4.42 4.01 6.41
CA ILE A 48 4.92 3.73 7.76
C ILE A 48 4.68 4.97 8.60
N PHE A 49 3.93 4.81 9.68
CA PHE A 49 3.59 5.87 10.61
C PHE A 49 3.62 5.34 12.05
N ASP A 50 4.26 6.06 12.97
CA ASP A 50 4.40 5.69 14.39
C ASP A 50 4.88 4.24 14.59
N ASP A 51 5.96 3.86 13.88
CA ASP A 51 6.54 2.51 13.90
C ASP A 51 5.60 1.39 13.39
N VAL A 52 4.49 1.73 12.74
CA VAL A 52 3.58 0.77 12.11
C VAL A 52 3.65 0.92 10.59
N GLY A 53 4.07 -0.13 9.91
CA GLY A 53 3.95 -0.29 8.47
C GLY A 53 2.57 -0.82 8.12
N GLU A 54 1.86 -0.15 7.21
CA GLU A 54 0.54 -0.54 6.73
C GLU A 54 0.57 -0.73 5.22
N VAL A 55 0.16 -1.90 4.76
CA VAL A 55 -0.06 -2.22 3.35
C VAL A 55 -1.56 -2.36 3.13
N SER A 56 -2.16 -1.45 2.37
CA SER A 56 -3.57 -1.52 1.98
C SER A 56 -3.68 -1.93 0.52
N ILE A 57 -4.48 -2.94 0.26
CA ILE A 57 -4.57 -3.66 -1.01
C ILE A 57 -6.04 -3.73 -1.39
N SER A 58 -6.36 -3.44 -2.65
CA SER A 58 -7.71 -3.65 -3.18
C SER A 58 -7.68 -4.09 -4.64
N PHE A 59 -8.71 -4.79 -5.06
CA PHE A 59 -8.92 -5.16 -6.46
C PHE A 59 -10.39 -5.13 -6.83
N VAL A 60 -10.63 -4.97 -8.12
CA VAL A 60 -11.95 -5.07 -8.74
C VAL A 60 -11.82 -5.92 -10.00
N GLY A 61 -12.53 -7.03 -10.06
CA GLY A 61 -12.67 -7.86 -11.25
C GLY A 61 -13.87 -7.46 -12.11
N TYR A 62 -14.25 -8.34 -13.03
CA TYR A 62 -15.42 -8.17 -13.88
C TYR A 62 -16.60 -9.00 -13.36
N THR A 63 -17.75 -8.36 -13.17
CA THR A 63 -18.98 -9.04 -12.72
C THR A 63 -19.38 -10.15 -13.68
N GLY A 64 -19.62 -11.35 -13.15
CA GLY A 64 -19.99 -12.54 -13.93
C GLY A 64 -18.80 -13.24 -14.62
N ILE A 65 -17.60 -12.70 -14.50
CA ILE A 65 -16.36 -13.27 -15.08
C ILE A 65 -15.40 -13.71 -13.97
N THR A 66 -15.06 -12.81 -13.04
CA THR A 66 -14.12 -13.08 -11.94
C THR A 66 -14.74 -14.07 -10.95
N THR A 67 -14.00 -15.12 -10.63
CA THR A 67 -14.44 -16.17 -9.69
C THR A 67 -13.62 -16.22 -8.41
N GLU A 68 -12.32 -15.92 -8.50
CA GLU A 68 -11.39 -15.97 -7.37
C GLU A 68 -10.28 -14.93 -7.58
N ALA A 69 -9.82 -14.34 -6.49
CA ALA A 69 -8.55 -13.63 -6.46
C ALA A 69 -7.71 -14.15 -5.29
N ILE A 70 -6.43 -14.35 -5.55
CA ILE A 70 -5.41 -14.64 -4.54
C ILE A 70 -4.47 -13.45 -4.53
N VAL A 71 -4.26 -12.89 -3.34
CA VAL A 71 -3.36 -11.75 -3.14
C VAL A 71 -2.26 -12.17 -2.20
N GLU A 72 -1.03 -12.15 -2.69
CA GLU A 72 0.16 -12.40 -1.90
C GLU A 72 0.89 -11.08 -1.66
N SER A 73 1.21 -10.78 -0.41
CA SER A 73 1.87 -9.52 -0.09
C SER A 73 2.93 -9.68 0.97
N LYS A 74 4.00 -8.87 0.88
CA LYS A 74 5.09 -8.84 1.86
C LYS A 74 5.75 -7.48 1.92
N ILE A 75 6.42 -7.22 3.04
CA ILE A 75 7.24 -6.03 3.22
C ILE A 75 8.71 -6.44 3.14
N GLN A 76 9.49 -5.66 2.42
CA GLN A 76 10.94 -5.83 2.32
C GLN A 76 11.66 -4.56 2.78
N LYS A 77 12.83 -4.74 3.38
CA LYS A 77 13.74 -3.66 3.75
C LYS A 77 14.96 -3.67 2.85
N LYS A 78 15.36 -2.49 2.38
CA LYS A 78 16.58 -2.31 1.61
C LYS A 78 17.81 -2.41 2.53
N THR A 79 18.72 -3.33 2.19
CA THR A 79 20.00 -3.52 2.85
C THR A 79 21.12 -3.36 1.83
N LEU A 80 21.96 -2.33 1.94
CA LEU A 80 23.04 -2.01 1.00
C LEU A 80 22.65 -2.17 -0.48
N PHE A 81 22.69 -3.39 -1.03
CA PHE A 81 22.47 -3.67 -2.46
C PHE A 81 21.28 -4.60 -2.76
N TRP A 82 20.62 -5.18 -1.75
CA TRP A 82 19.51 -6.11 -1.94
C TRP A 82 18.33 -5.80 -1.02
N TRP A 83 17.21 -6.45 -1.29
CA TRP A 83 16.00 -6.39 -0.48
C TRP A 83 15.91 -7.65 0.38
N SER A 84 15.62 -7.49 1.66
CA SER A 84 15.40 -8.59 2.60
C SER A 84 13.98 -8.54 3.10
N ASP A 85 13.32 -9.69 3.16
CA ASP A 85 11.97 -9.79 3.72
C ASP A 85 11.98 -9.39 5.19
N VAL A 86 10.97 -8.67 5.63
CA VAL A 86 10.72 -8.32 7.03
C VAL A 86 9.86 -9.42 7.61
N ASP A 87 10.27 -9.94 8.76
CA ASP A 87 9.52 -10.98 9.48
C ASP A 87 8.13 -10.45 9.88
N ASN A 88 7.09 -11.08 9.38
CA ASN A 88 5.69 -10.76 9.68
C ASN A 88 4.97 -11.90 10.43
N GLY A 89 5.71 -12.94 10.80
CA GLY A 89 5.18 -14.11 11.51
C GLY A 89 4.50 -15.15 10.64
N GLU A 90 4.35 -14.89 9.34
CA GLU A 90 3.76 -15.83 8.38
C GLU A 90 4.83 -16.68 7.69
N THR A 91 4.40 -17.76 7.06
CA THR A 91 5.28 -18.62 6.26
C THR A 91 5.90 -17.79 5.12
N ASP A 92 7.21 -17.89 4.96
CA ASP A 92 7.99 -17.14 3.97
C ASP A 92 7.77 -15.62 4.03
N ASN A 93 7.36 -15.10 5.21
CA ASN A 93 7.07 -13.69 5.45
C ASN A 93 6.05 -13.09 4.45
N THR A 94 5.08 -13.90 4.01
CA THR A 94 4.10 -13.55 3.00
C THR A 94 2.69 -13.73 3.54
N TRP A 95 1.89 -12.68 3.55
CA TRP A 95 0.44 -12.77 3.76
C TRP A 95 -0.20 -13.29 2.48
N VAL A 96 -1.13 -14.23 2.61
CA VAL A 96 -1.87 -14.82 1.48
C VAL A 96 -3.36 -14.72 1.76
N ASP A 97 -4.06 -13.93 0.96
CA ASP A 97 -5.49 -13.69 1.08
C ASP A 97 -6.24 -14.29 -0.10
N HIS A 98 -7.33 -15.00 0.19
CA HIS A 98 -8.21 -15.59 -0.81
C HIS A 98 -9.56 -14.89 -0.83
N PHE A 99 -9.99 -14.44 -2.00
CA PHE A 99 -11.28 -13.79 -2.22
C PHE A 99 -12.08 -14.56 -3.28
N TYR A 100 -13.27 -15.01 -2.91
CA TYR A 100 -14.23 -15.63 -3.83
C TYR A 100 -15.35 -14.64 -4.19
N LYS A 101 -14.92 -13.42 -4.53
CA LYS A 101 -15.78 -12.28 -4.85
C LYS A 101 -15.19 -11.50 -6.02
N VAL A 102 -16.05 -10.71 -6.67
CA VAL A 102 -15.65 -9.85 -7.80
C VAL A 102 -14.72 -8.69 -7.37
N SER A 103 -14.73 -8.34 -6.08
CA SER A 103 -13.85 -7.32 -5.52
C SER A 103 -13.51 -7.65 -4.08
N GLY A 104 -12.38 -7.14 -3.60
CA GLY A 104 -11.95 -7.29 -2.23
C GLY A 104 -10.97 -6.21 -1.83
N ASP A 105 -10.84 -6.05 -0.54
CA ASP A 105 -9.85 -5.20 0.11
C ASP A 105 -9.32 -5.89 1.35
N VAL A 106 -8.05 -5.66 1.65
CA VAL A 106 -7.37 -6.13 2.85
C VAL A 106 -6.29 -5.14 3.26
N THR A 107 -6.06 -5.06 4.56
CA THR A 107 -4.99 -4.24 5.13
C THR A 107 -4.18 -5.10 6.08
N HIS A 108 -2.88 -5.14 5.85
CA HIS A 108 -1.92 -5.78 6.74
C HIS A 108 -1.07 -4.75 7.45
N THR A 109 -0.80 -4.97 8.71
CA THR A 109 0.04 -4.09 9.54
C THR A 109 1.20 -4.86 10.14
N LEU A 110 2.33 -4.18 10.27
CA LEU A 110 3.55 -4.74 10.84
C LEU A 110 4.30 -3.68 11.63
N GLU A 111 4.85 -4.04 12.79
CA GLU A 111 5.73 -3.17 13.55
C GLU A 111 7.07 -2.98 12.83
N ILE A 112 7.43 -1.72 12.55
CA ILE A 112 8.64 -1.32 11.84
C ILE A 112 9.35 -0.22 12.63
N THR A 113 10.20 -0.58 13.58
CA THR A 113 10.89 0.35 14.48
C THR A 113 12.19 0.91 13.89
N LYS A 114 12.73 0.31 12.83
CA LYS A 114 14.02 0.71 12.26
C LYS A 114 13.82 1.60 11.05
N LYS A 115 14.43 2.77 11.07
CA LYS A 115 14.46 3.69 9.92
C LYS A 115 15.14 3.06 8.71
N GLY A 116 14.79 3.50 7.51
CA GLY A 116 15.36 2.98 6.26
C GLY A 116 14.38 3.04 5.09
N THR A 117 14.78 2.45 3.98
CA THR A 117 13.94 2.31 2.80
C THR A 117 13.27 0.93 2.82
N TYR A 118 11.97 0.93 2.67
CA TYR A 118 11.12 -0.25 2.66
C TYR A 118 10.32 -0.30 1.37
N ARG A 119 9.79 -1.47 1.04
CA ARG A 119 8.79 -1.62 -0.02
C ARG A 119 7.76 -2.69 0.35
N ALA A 120 6.54 -2.48 -0.06
CA ALA A 120 5.55 -3.53 -0.19
C ALA A 120 5.66 -4.15 -1.58
N VAL A 121 5.62 -5.47 -1.65
CA VAL A 121 5.54 -6.25 -2.89
C VAL A 121 4.23 -7.00 -2.84
N VAL A 122 3.36 -6.81 -3.83
CA VAL A 122 2.03 -7.41 -3.89
C VAL A 122 1.85 -8.09 -5.23
N THR A 123 1.48 -9.37 -5.21
CA THR A 123 1.13 -10.15 -6.39
C THR A 123 -0.35 -10.49 -6.35
N TYR A 124 -1.08 -10.09 -7.37
CA TYR A 124 -2.49 -10.44 -7.58
C TYR A 124 -2.58 -11.57 -8.61
N THR A 125 -3.21 -12.67 -8.25
CA THR A 125 -3.60 -13.75 -9.18
C THR A 125 -5.11 -13.80 -9.26
N VAL A 126 -5.70 -13.36 -10.38
CA VAL A 126 -7.16 -13.26 -10.54
C VAL A 126 -7.63 -14.24 -11.60
N LYS A 127 -8.52 -15.12 -11.17
CA LYS A 127 -9.09 -16.22 -11.96
C LYS A 127 -10.52 -15.92 -12.37
N GLY A 128 -10.95 -16.51 -13.48
CA GLY A 128 -12.32 -16.37 -13.96
C GLY A 128 -12.57 -17.06 -15.29
N THR A 129 -13.70 -16.71 -15.88
CA THR A 129 -14.13 -17.29 -17.16
C THR A 129 -13.72 -16.43 -18.38
N GLY A 130 -13.04 -15.29 -18.15
CA GLY A 130 -12.65 -14.36 -19.21
C GLY A 130 -11.43 -14.81 -20.03
N GLY A 131 -10.67 -15.81 -19.55
CA GLY A 131 -9.47 -16.29 -20.22
C GLY A 131 -8.46 -16.88 -19.23
N ALA A 132 -7.17 -16.76 -19.56
CA ALA A 132 -6.09 -17.15 -18.65
C ALA A 132 -6.13 -16.31 -17.38
N ASP A 133 -5.55 -16.82 -16.30
CA ASP A 133 -5.41 -16.08 -15.04
C ASP A 133 -4.61 -14.79 -15.27
N ASP A 134 -5.07 -13.72 -14.66
CA ASP A 134 -4.32 -12.47 -14.65
C ASP A 134 -3.36 -12.47 -13.47
N VAL A 135 -2.08 -12.23 -13.72
CA VAL A 135 -1.05 -12.10 -12.69
C VAL A 135 -0.44 -10.71 -12.78
N ILE A 136 -0.59 -9.92 -11.72
CA ILE A 136 -0.11 -8.54 -11.64
C ILE A 136 0.79 -8.39 -10.42
N ASP A 137 2.00 -7.88 -10.64
CA ASP A 137 2.93 -7.52 -9.57
C ASP A 137 2.96 -6.01 -9.37
N GLU A 138 2.77 -5.56 -8.14
CA GLU A 138 2.87 -4.16 -7.74
C GLU A 138 3.94 -3.99 -6.65
N VAL A 139 4.72 -2.92 -6.77
CA VAL A 139 5.76 -2.58 -5.79
C VAL A 139 5.63 -1.12 -5.40
N VAL A 140 5.48 -0.88 -4.09
CA VAL A 140 5.36 0.47 -3.52
C VAL A 140 6.51 0.69 -2.53
N GLU A 141 7.38 1.67 -2.79
CA GLU A 141 8.50 1.99 -1.92
C GLU A 141 8.14 3.13 -0.96
N PHE A 142 8.69 3.07 0.26
CA PHE A 142 8.54 4.09 1.29
C PHE A 142 9.88 4.33 2.01
N VAL A 143 10.23 5.60 2.24
CA VAL A 143 11.41 5.97 3.02
C VAL A 143 10.98 6.41 4.41
N TYR A 144 11.25 5.58 5.41
CA TYR A 144 11.01 5.86 6.82
C TYR A 144 12.21 6.60 7.42
N LYS A 145 12.01 7.87 7.85
CA LYS A 145 13.06 8.80 8.34
C LYS A 145 12.99 9.03 9.84
#